data_ac6f7cc687317a6a55fcb791ef9d7e46
#
_entry.id   ac6f7cc687317a6a55fcb791ef9d7e46
#
_cell.length_a   1.000
_cell.length_b   1.000
_cell.length_c   1.000
_cell.angle_alpha   90.00
_cell.angle_beta   90.00
_cell.angle_gamma   90.00
#
_symmetry.space_group_name_H-M   'P 1'
#
loop_
_entity.id
_entity.type
_entity.pdbx_description
1 polymer ?
#
loop_
_entity_poly.entity_id
_entity_poly.type
_entity_poly.pdbx_seq_one_letter_code
_entity_poly.pdbx_strand_id
1 'polypeptide(L)'
;MGKALAAVGMTPTAMTVLGLVVVVAGAVVIAAGALRTGALIVLLGSLLDGLDGAVARASDRVTARGAFLDSAFDRFGEIAAFAGLGVVMAGDSRVMLLIVLAVGGALMVPYMRARAEAEGYDGRGGLMGRAERIILFSLGLALGYVEPMLWIFVTLVWLTVVVRFVKTYRSIE
;
A
#
# COMPACT_ATOMS: atom_id res chain seq x y z
N MET A 1 18.50 -4.36 -12.41
CA MET A 1 17.96 -5.24 -11.35
C MET A 1 16.98 -6.26 -11.92
N GLY A 2 15.89 -5.90 -12.61
CA GLY A 2 14.89 -6.84 -13.13
C GLY A 2 15.47 -7.95 -14.02
N LYS A 3 16.43 -7.65 -14.92
CA LYS A 3 17.10 -8.65 -15.77
C LYS A 3 17.93 -9.65 -14.94
N ALA A 4 18.58 -9.22 -13.87
CA ALA A 4 19.38 -10.10 -13.01
C ALA A 4 18.47 -11.06 -12.21
N LEU A 5 17.35 -10.59 -11.68
CA LEU A 5 16.35 -11.41 -10.99
C LEU A 5 15.70 -12.43 -11.92
N ALA A 6 15.34 -12.02 -13.14
CA ALA A 6 14.83 -12.93 -14.17
C ALA A 6 15.85 -14.02 -14.57
N ALA A 7 17.13 -13.69 -14.61
CA ALA A 7 18.22 -14.65 -14.91
C ALA A 7 18.39 -15.74 -13.84
N VAL A 8 18.00 -15.45 -12.58
CA VAL A 8 18.02 -16.42 -11.46
C VAL A 8 16.72 -17.26 -11.42
N GLY A 9 15.83 -17.09 -12.41
CA GLY A 9 14.57 -17.85 -12.48
C GLY A 9 13.44 -17.30 -11.62
N MET A 10 13.58 -16.13 -11.01
CA MET A 10 12.52 -15.49 -10.24
C MET A 10 11.37 -15.05 -11.16
N THR A 11 10.16 -15.52 -10.85
CA THR A 11 8.95 -15.11 -11.57
C THR A 11 8.36 -13.84 -10.95
N PRO A 12 7.68 -12.98 -11.73
CA PRO A 12 6.97 -11.81 -11.17
C PRO A 12 6.03 -12.19 -10.02
N THR A 13 5.23 -13.23 -10.20
CA THR A 13 4.32 -13.74 -9.16
C THR A 13 5.06 -14.17 -7.87
N ALA A 14 6.24 -14.77 -7.98
CA ALA A 14 7.01 -15.14 -6.80
C ALA A 14 7.50 -13.90 -6.04
N MET A 15 7.84 -12.82 -6.74
CA MET A 15 8.22 -11.55 -6.13
C MET A 15 7.06 -10.90 -5.38
N THR A 16 5.87 -10.85 -6.00
CA THR A 16 4.65 -10.33 -5.39
C THR A 16 4.29 -11.11 -4.12
N VAL A 17 4.33 -12.47 -4.20
CA VAL A 17 4.06 -13.33 -3.03
C VAL A 17 5.11 -13.10 -1.92
N LEU A 18 6.39 -13.07 -2.27
CA LEU A 18 7.46 -12.83 -1.32
C LEU A 18 7.34 -11.46 -0.66
N GLY A 19 7.03 -10.42 -1.45
CA GLY A 19 6.78 -9.07 -0.95
C GLY A 19 5.67 -9.06 0.10
N LEU A 20 4.53 -9.69 -0.19
CA LEU A 20 3.42 -9.80 0.75
C LEU A 20 3.82 -10.57 2.03
N VAL A 21 4.51 -11.70 1.91
CA VAL A 21 4.97 -12.47 3.07
C VAL A 21 5.87 -11.63 3.97
N VAL A 22 6.80 -10.87 3.40
CA VAL A 22 7.68 -9.98 4.15
C VAL A 22 6.88 -8.84 4.81
N VAL A 23 5.90 -8.23 4.11
CA VAL A 23 5.03 -7.21 4.70
C VAL A 23 4.22 -7.77 5.87
N VAL A 24 3.64 -8.96 5.74
CA VAL A 24 2.88 -9.61 6.82
C VAL A 24 3.79 -9.93 8.00
N ALA A 25 5.01 -10.42 7.76
CA ALA A 25 6.00 -10.61 8.83
C ALA A 25 6.31 -9.30 9.55
N GLY A 26 6.49 -8.19 8.81
CA GLY A 26 6.66 -6.86 9.39
C GLY A 26 5.45 -6.42 10.23
N ALA A 27 4.23 -6.69 9.76
CA ALA A 27 3.00 -6.40 10.51
C ALA A 27 2.92 -7.19 11.83
N VAL A 28 3.34 -8.45 11.84
CA VAL A 28 3.43 -9.27 13.08
C VAL A 28 4.47 -8.69 14.04
N VAL A 29 5.61 -8.24 13.53
CA VAL A 29 6.65 -7.58 14.34
C VAL A 29 6.15 -6.26 14.92
N ILE A 30 5.36 -5.46 14.16
CA ILE A 30 4.65 -4.27 14.68
C ILE A 30 3.70 -4.69 15.81
N ALA A 31 2.85 -5.70 15.58
CA ALA A 31 1.89 -6.18 16.57
C ALA A 31 2.55 -6.68 17.87
N ALA A 32 3.78 -7.19 17.79
CA ALA A 32 4.60 -7.54 18.95
C ALA A 32 5.22 -6.32 19.67
N GLY A 33 4.93 -5.09 19.25
CA GLY A 33 5.40 -3.85 19.87
C GLY A 33 6.72 -3.31 19.30
N ALA A 34 7.40 -4.02 18.38
CA ALA A 34 8.66 -3.58 17.79
C ALA A 34 8.39 -2.68 16.55
N LEU A 35 7.79 -1.51 16.78
CA LEU A 35 7.29 -0.61 15.72
C LEU A 35 8.35 -0.25 14.69
N ARG A 36 9.56 0.14 15.12
CA ARG A 36 10.64 0.56 14.22
C ARG A 36 11.11 -0.57 13.31
N THR A 37 11.38 -1.73 13.91
CA THR A 37 11.85 -2.90 13.17
C THR A 37 10.78 -3.39 12.20
N GLY A 38 9.53 -3.49 12.65
CA GLY A 38 8.42 -3.91 11.82
C GLY A 38 8.16 -2.94 10.67
N ALA A 39 8.26 -1.62 10.90
CA ALA A 39 8.13 -0.60 9.86
C ALA A 39 9.19 -0.75 8.75
N LEU A 40 10.44 -1.02 9.12
CA LEU A 40 11.51 -1.27 8.15
C LEU A 40 11.25 -2.55 7.35
N ILE A 41 10.76 -3.61 7.99
CA ILE A 41 10.40 -4.87 7.30
C ILE A 41 9.24 -4.62 6.33
N VAL A 42 8.19 -3.88 6.73
CA VAL A 42 7.07 -3.51 5.85
C VAL A 42 7.58 -2.72 4.63
N LEU A 43 8.47 -1.75 4.86
CA LEU A 43 9.05 -0.96 3.77
C LEU A 43 9.85 -1.84 2.80
N LEU A 44 10.71 -2.73 3.33
CA LEU A 44 11.49 -3.66 2.52
C LEU A 44 10.60 -4.61 1.70
N GLY A 45 9.55 -5.19 2.31
CA GLY A 45 8.61 -6.05 1.63
C GLY A 45 7.89 -5.34 0.50
N SER A 46 7.47 -4.09 0.72
CA SER A 46 6.82 -3.26 -0.29
C SER A 46 7.76 -2.85 -1.43
N LEU A 47 9.04 -2.64 -1.14
CA LEU A 47 10.05 -2.40 -2.17
C LEU A 47 10.32 -3.65 -3.01
N LEU A 48 10.36 -4.83 -2.39
CA LEU A 48 10.52 -6.11 -3.09
C LEU A 48 9.34 -6.36 -4.05
N ASP A 49 8.14 -6.13 -3.59
CA ASP A 49 6.93 -6.22 -4.38
C ASP A 49 6.97 -5.24 -5.57
N GLY A 50 7.33 -3.99 -5.37
CA GLY A 50 7.48 -3.02 -6.45
C GLY A 50 8.52 -3.36 -7.53
N LEU A 51 9.38 -4.37 -7.31
CA LEU A 51 10.32 -4.88 -8.30
C LEU A 51 9.68 -5.91 -9.25
N ASP A 52 8.53 -6.49 -8.93
CA ASP A 52 7.87 -7.51 -9.75
C ASP A 52 7.52 -6.99 -11.16
N GLY A 53 7.00 -5.77 -11.25
CA GLY A 53 6.75 -5.10 -12.52
C GLY A 53 8.02 -4.89 -13.36
N ALA A 54 9.16 -4.64 -12.74
CA ALA A 54 10.45 -4.55 -13.42
C ALA A 54 10.91 -5.92 -13.93
N VAL A 55 10.69 -6.98 -13.14
CA VAL A 55 10.96 -8.37 -13.55
C VAL A 55 10.01 -8.79 -14.67
N ALA A 56 8.71 -8.49 -14.59
CA ALA A 56 7.72 -8.80 -15.60
C ALA A 56 8.08 -8.18 -16.96
N ARG A 57 8.42 -6.89 -16.98
CA ARG A 57 8.86 -6.19 -18.21
C ARG A 57 10.17 -6.74 -18.74
N ALA A 58 11.12 -7.10 -17.88
CA ALA A 58 12.43 -7.62 -18.28
C ALA A 58 12.36 -9.04 -18.85
N SER A 59 11.34 -9.84 -18.46
CA SER A 59 11.13 -11.22 -18.90
C SER A 59 10.01 -11.38 -19.94
N ASP A 60 9.40 -10.28 -20.38
CA ASP A 60 8.23 -10.28 -21.28
C ASP A 60 7.05 -11.13 -20.77
N ARG A 61 6.85 -11.12 -19.44
CA ARG A 61 5.83 -11.90 -18.73
C ARG A 61 4.76 -11.02 -18.07
N VAL A 62 4.41 -9.93 -18.73
CA VAL A 62 3.28 -9.08 -18.26
C VAL A 62 1.98 -9.80 -18.56
N THR A 63 1.18 -10.11 -17.53
CA THR A 63 -0.11 -10.80 -17.66
C THR A 63 -1.20 -10.10 -16.85
N ALA A 64 -2.45 -10.18 -17.30
CA ALA A 64 -3.60 -9.65 -16.56
C ALA A 64 -3.75 -10.32 -15.18
N ARG A 65 -3.45 -11.63 -15.10
CA ARG A 65 -3.46 -12.37 -13.83
C ARG A 65 -2.41 -11.85 -12.85
N GLY A 66 -1.20 -11.52 -13.34
CA GLY A 66 -0.14 -10.91 -12.52
C GLY A 66 -0.55 -9.54 -12.00
N ALA A 67 -1.10 -8.68 -12.85
CA ALA A 67 -1.59 -7.35 -12.46
C ALA A 67 -2.74 -7.41 -11.46
N PHE A 68 -3.62 -8.40 -11.56
CA PHE A 68 -4.67 -8.63 -10.57
C PHE A 68 -4.10 -9.04 -9.21
N LEU A 69 -3.17 -10.01 -9.18
CA LEU A 69 -2.52 -10.47 -7.95
C LEU A 69 -1.76 -9.35 -7.26
N ASP A 70 -0.96 -8.59 -8.00
CA ASP A 70 -0.24 -7.41 -7.51
C ASP A 70 -1.21 -6.43 -6.85
N SER A 71 -2.27 -6.04 -7.56
CA SER A 71 -3.29 -5.14 -7.01
C SER A 71 -3.94 -5.67 -5.73
N ALA A 72 -4.27 -6.96 -5.65
CA ALA A 72 -4.91 -7.55 -4.49
C ALA A 72 -3.94 -7.63 -3.29
N PHE A 73 -2.71 -8.07 -3.53
CA PHE A 73 -1.69 -8.25 -2.50
C PHE A 73 -1.22 -6.94 -1.90
N ASP A 74 -1.19 -5.88 -2.70
CA ASP A 74 -1.02 -4.51 -2.23
C ASP A 74 -2.00 -4.16 -1.12
N ARG A 75 -3.28 -4.48 -1.30
CA ARG A 75 -4.34 -4.17 -0.32
C ARG A 75 -4.20 -5.05 0.92
N PHE A 76 -3.91 -6.34 0.74
CA PHE A 76 -3.68 -7.23 1.88
C PHE A 76 -2.48 -6.79 2.72
N GLY A 77 -1.38 -6.40 2.09
CA GLY A 77 -0.21 -5.88 2.79
C GLY A 77 -0.50 -4.59 3.57
N GLU A 78 -1.22 -3.67 2.95
CA GLU A 78 -1.60 -2.40 3.58
C GLU A 78 -2.54 -2.62 4.77
N ILE A 79 -3.55 -3.48 4.62
CA ILE A 79 -4.45 -3.87 5.71
C ILE A 79 -3.66 -4.55 6.84
N ALA A 80 -2.76 -5.48 6.52
CA ALA A 80 -1.96 -6.19 7.52
C ALA A 80 -1.08 -5.24 8.33
N ALA A 81 -0.41 -4.27 7.67
CA ALA A 81 0.44 -3.29 8.34
C ALA A 81 -0.35 -2.43 9.35
N PHE A 82 -1.52 -1.91 8.94
CA PHE A 82 -2.39 -1.15 9.84
C PHE A 82 -3.03 -2.03 10.92
N ALA A 83 -3.37 -3.28 10.63
CA ALA A 83 -3.87 -4.22 11.64
C ALA A 83 -2.81 -4.50 12.72
N GLY A 84 -1.55 -4.68 12.34
CA GLY A 84 -0.45 -4.81 13.28
C GLY A 84 -0.31 -3.59 14.19
N LEU A 85 -0.43 -2.38 13.64
CA LEU A 85 -0.44 -1.14 14.42
C LEU A 85 -1.67 -1.07 15.36
N GLY A 86 -2.84 -1.47 14.86
CA GLY A 86 -4.08 -1.50 15.64
C GLY A 86 -3.99 -2.40 16.88
N VAL A 87 -3.30 -3.54 16.80
CA VAL A 87 -3.08 -4.43 17.96
C VAL A 87 -2.32 -3.69 19.08
N VAL A 88 -1.26 -2.97 18.72
CA VAL A 88 -0.46 -2.21 19.70
C VAL A 88 -1.22 -1.02 20.27
N MET A 89 -2.06 -0.37 19.46
CA MET A 89 -2.79 0.85 19.83
C MET A 89 -4.22 0.59 20.32
N ALA A 90 -4.59 -0.67 20.58
CA ALA A 90 -5.96 -1.08 20.94
C ALA A 90 -6.53 -0.38 22.19
N GLY A 91 -5.67 0.11 23.10
CA GLY A 91 -6.07 0.86 24.30
C GLY A 91 -6.40 2.35 24.04
N ASP A 92 -6.09 2.89 22.88
CA ASP A 92 -6.34 4.28 22.50
C ASP A 92 -7.41 4.39 21.42
N SER A 93 -8.63 4.70 21.83
CA SER A 93 -9.78 4.80 20.93
C SER A 93 -9.62 5.88 19.86
N ARG A 94 -8.89 6.97 20.15
CA ARG A 94 -8.63 8.05 19.19
C ARG A 94 -7.68 7.58 18.10
N VAL A 95 -6.59 6.92 18.47
CA VAL A 95 -5.64 6.35 17.52
C VAL A 95 -6.30 5.23 16.70
N MET A 96 -7.14 4.40 17.33
CA MET A 96 -7.91 3.37 16.62
C MET A 96 -8.86 3.97 15.57
N LEU A 97 -9.55 5.07 15.89
CA LEU A 97 -10.37 5.77 14.90
C LEU A 97 -9.55 6.25 13.71
N LEU A 98 -8.37 6.84 13.97
CA LEU A 98 -7.47 7.27 12.88
C LEU A 98 -6.98 6.10 12.02
N ILE A 99 -6.68 4.94 12.62
CA ILE A 99 -6.31 3.73 11.90
C ILE A 99 -7.45 3.27 10.97
N VAL A 100 -8.68 3.22 11.46
CA VAL A 100 -9.86 2.84 10.66
C VAL A 100 -10.06 3.81 9.49
N LEU A 101 -9.96 5.12 9.74
CA LEU A 101 -10.07 6.13 8.69
C LEU A 101 -8.90 6.04 7.68
N ALA A 102 -7.69 5.74 8.14
CA ALA A 102 -6.52 5.55 7.28
C ALA A 102 -6.70 4.35 6.35
N VAL A 103 -7.11 3.19 6.88
CA VAL A 103 -7.40 1.99 6.07
C VAL A 103 -8.53 2.26 5.08
N GLY A 104 -9.64 2.86 5.54
CA GLY A 104 -10.76 3.22 4.68
C GLY A 104 -10.32 4.09 3.49
N GLY A 105 -9.59 5.16 3.76
CA GLY A 105 -9.06 6.06 2.72
C GLY A 105 -8.06 5.34 1.80
N ALA A 106 -7.15 4.54 2.36
CA ALA A 106 -6.17 3.78 1.60
C ALA A 106 -6.79 2.80 0.59
N LEU A 107 -7.92 2.17 0.96
CA LEU A 107 -8.68 1.29 0.07
C LEU A 107 -9.53 2.07 -0.94
N MET A 108 -10.07 3.23 -0.53
CA MET A 108 -10.88 4.07 -1.42
C MET A 108 -10.06 4.69 -2.56
N VAL A 109 -8.80 5.05 -2.34
CA VAL A 109 -7.93 5.63 -3.40
C VAL A 109 -7.83 4.73 -4.64
N PRO A 110 -7.44 3.44 -4.54
CA PRO A 110 -7.41 2.55 -5.70
C PRO A 110 -8.80 2.15 -6.19
N TYR A 111 -9.80 2.06 -5.30
CA TYR A 111 -11.19 1.79 -5.70
C TYR A 111 -11.73 2.88 -6.63
N MET A 112 -11.57 4.16 -6.27
CA MET A 112 -11.98 5.28 -7.12
C MET A 112 -11.31 5.23 -8.50
N ARG A 113 -10.02 4.89 -8.53
CA ARG A 113 -9.30 4.72 -9.79
C ARG A 113 -9.86 3.57 -10.63
N ALA A 114 -10.00 2.38 -10.04
CA ALA A 114 -10.50 1.20 -10.74
C ALA A 114 -11.93 1.43 -11.25
N ARG A 115 -12.78 2.11 -10.47
CA ARG A 115 -14.15 2.42 -10.86
C ARG A 115 -14.19 3.42 -12.03
N ALA A 116 -13.36 4.45 -12.01
CA ALA A 116 -13.25 5.40 -13.13
C ALA A 116 -12.78 4.72 -14.41
N GLU A 117 -11.71 3.89 -14.30
CA GLU A 117 -11.14 3.15 -15.45
C GLU A 117 -12.16 2.14 -16.03
N ALA A 118 -13.00 1.51 -15.20
CA ALA A 118 -14.08 0.63 -15.64
C ALA A 118 -15.18 1.33 -16.46
N GLU A 119 -15.38 2.62 -16.22
CA GLU A 119 -16.32 3.47 -17.02
C GLU A 119 -15.61 4.17 -18.20
N GLY A 120 -14.33 3.89 -18.44
CA GLY A 120 -13.56 4.46 -19.53
C GLY A 120 -12.92 5.83 -19.25
N TYR A 121 -12.89 6.27 -17.99
CA TYR A 121 -12.32 7.56 -17.58
C TYR A 121 -10.95 7.42 -16.92
N ASP A 122 -10.13 8.48 -16.97
CA ASP A 122 -8.85 8.53 -16.25
C ASP A 122 -9.06 8.73 -14.74
N GLY A 123 -8.87 7.66 -13.97
CA GLY A 123 -8.97 7.66 -12.52
C GLY A 123 -7.71 8.11 -11.77
N ARG A 124 -6.69 8.64 -12.48
CA ARG A 124 -5.43 9.07 -11.88
C ARG A 124 -5.55 10.47 -11.28
N GLY A 125 -4.72 10.75 -10.27
CA GLY A 125 -4.62 12.04 -9.59
C GLY A 125 -4.56 11.91 -8.08
N GLY A 126 -4.40 13.05 -7.40
CA GLY A 126 -4.24 13.13 -5.95
C GLY A 126 -2.79 12.96 -5.50
N LEU A 127 -2.55 13.16 -4.19
CA LEU A 127 -1.21 13.25 -3.59
C LEU A 127 -0.74 11.94 -2.95
N MET A 128 -1.67 11.04 -2.61
CA MET A 128 -1.40 9.82 -1.85
C MET A 128 -1.55 8.57 -2.72
N GLY A 129 -0.57 8.33 -3.62
CA GLY A 129 -0.40 7.05 -4.26
C GLY A 129 0.10 5.99 -3.27
N ARG A 130 0.37 4.77 -3.77
CA ARG A 130 0.84 3.66 -2.92
C ARG A 130 2.19 3.94 -2.28
N ALA A 131 3.16 4.44 -3.05
CA ALA A 131 4.51 4.69 -2.56
C ALA A 131 4.52 5.72 -1.42
N GLU A 132 3.78 6.83 -1.60
CA GLU A 132 3.68 7.89 -0.60
C GLU A 132 3.06 7.37 0.71
N ARG A 133 2.03 6.51 0.61
CA ARG A 133 1.39 5.91 1.79
C ARG A 133 2.35 5.00 2.56
N ILE A 134 3.06 4.12 1.86
CA ILE A 134 4.03 3.19 2.47
C ILE A 134 5.17 3.95 3.12
N ILE A 135 5.73 4.94 2.42
CA ILE A 135 6.83 5.76 2.95
C ILE A 135 6.39 6.52 4.19
N LEU A 136 5.23 7.19 4.14
CA LEU A 136 4.71 7.97 5.28
C LEU A 136 4.46 7.06 6.50
N PHE A 137 3.79 5.91 6.31
CA PHE A 137 3.55 4.93 7.36
C PHE A 137 4.87 4.43 7.98
N SER A 138 5.81 3.99 7.14
CA SER A 138 7.05 3.41 7.61
C SER A 138 7.95 4.44 8.32
N LEU A 139 8.06 5.65 7.79
CA LEU A 139 8.82 6.73 8.42
C LEU A 139 8.18 7.17 9.74
N GLY A 140 6.86 7.32 9.78
CA GLY A 140 6.15 7.70 11.00
C GLY A 140 6.40 6.73 12.16
N LEU A 141 6.32 5.42 11.87
CA LEU A 141 6.62 4.40 12.87
C LEU A 141 8.11 4.33 13.23
N ALA A 142 8.99 4.40 12.24
CA ALA A 142 10.44 4.35 12.46
C ALA A 142 10.94 5.52 13.34
N LEU A 143 10.36 6.70 13.17
CA LEU A 143 10.69 7.90 13.95
C LEU A 143 9.93 7.99 15.27
N GLY A 144 8.93 7.13 15.51
CA GLY A 144 8.11 7.13 16.70
C GLY A 144 6.98 8.18 16.72
N TYR A 145 6.67 8.79 15.57
CA TYR A 145 5.61 9.79 15.42
C TYR A 145 4.28 9.16 14.93
N VAL A 146 3.75 8.19 15.69
CA VAL A 146 2.57 7.40 15.27
C VAL A 146 1.34 8.28 15.07
N GLU A 147 0.92 9.03 16.06
CA GLU A 147 -0.30 9.86 15.97
C GLU A 147 -0.16 11.01 14.96
N PRO A 148 0.91 11.81 14.95
CA PRO A 148 1.11 12.82 13.91
C PRO A 148 1.11 12.24 12.50
N MET A 149 1.75 11.10 12.30
CA MET A 149 1.75 10.39 11.02
C MET A 149 0.33 10.02 10.59
N LEU A 150 -0.49 9.46 11.49
CA LEU A 150 -1.86 9.08 11.20
C LEU A 150 -2.73 10.28 10.82
N TRP A 151 -2.58 11.43 11.50
CA TRP A 151 -3.29 12.66 11.14
C TRP A 151 -2.94 13.13 9.72
N ILE A 152 -1.64 13.16 9.39
CA ILE A 152 -1.18 13.53 8.05
C ILE A 152 -1.70 12.51 7.02
N PHE A 153 -1.59 11.23 7.33
CA PHE A 153 -2.04 10.15 6.45
C PHE A 153 -3.54 10.25 6.14
N VAL A 154 -4.38 10.34 7.16
CA VAL A 154 -5.85 10.46 7.01
C VAL A 154 -6.19 11.70 6.19
N THR A 155 -5.61 12.85 6.53
CA THR A 155 -5.90 14.09 5.80
C THR A 155 -5.55 13.98 4.31
N LEU A 156 -4.35 13.52 3.99
CA LEU A 156 -3.89 13.45 2.60
C LEU A 156 -4.59 12.34 1.79
N VAL A 157 -4.88 11.18 2.41
CA VAL A 157 -5.55 10.09 1.71
C VAL A 157 -6.99 10.45 1.37
N TRP A 158 -7.74 11.06 2.30
CA TRP A 158 -9.11 11.48 2.04
C TRP A 158 -9.18 12.66 1.07
N LEU A 159 -8.24 13.60 1.14
CA LEU A 159 -8.12 14.64 0.11
C LEU A 159 -7.92 14.01 -1.28
N THR A 160 -7.09 12.96 -1.38
CA THR A 160 -6.88 12.23 -2.64
C THR A 160 -8.16 11.55 -3.12
N VAL A 161 -8.93 10.94 -2.21
CA VAL A 161 -10.24 10.34 -2.53
C VAL A 161 -11.20 11.39 -3.11
N VAL A 162 -11.32 12.54 -2.43
CA VAL A 162 -12.20 13.64 -2.87
C VAL A 162 -11.77 14.18 -4.24
N VAL A 163 -10.46 14.39 -4.45
CA VAL A 163 -9.94 14.86 -5.75
C VAL A 163 -10.28 13.87 -6.86
N ARG A 164 -10.09 12.56 -6.65
CA ARG A 164 -10.45 11.55 -7.65
C ARG A 164 -11.94 11.47 -7.89
N PHE A 165 -12.74 11.53 -6.83
CA PHE A 165 -14.20 11.54 -6.94
C PHE A 165 -14.70 12.72 -7.78
N VAL A 166 -14.28 13.95 -7.44
CA VAL A 166 -14.72 15.17 -8.14
C VAL A 166 -14.24 15.16 -9.60
N LYS A 167 -12.98 14.75 -9.85
CA LYS A 167 -12.45 14.65 -11.22
C LYS A 167 -13.28 13.68 -12.05
N THR A 168 -13.49 12.45 -11.56
CA THR A 168 -14.25 11.42 -12.28
C THR A 168 -15.70 11.85 -12.46
N TYR A 169 -16.36 12.36 -11.41
CA TYR A 169 -17.75 12.81 -11.48
C TYR A 169 -17.97 13.88 -12.56
N ARG A 170 -17.04 14.85 -12.67
CA ARG A 170 -17.10 15.89 -13.72
C ARG A 170 -16.76 15.40 -15.13
N SER A 171 -16.12 14.25 -15.25
CA SER A 171 -15.77 13.67 -16.55
C SER A 171 -16.89 12.80 -17.14
N ILE A 172 -17.91 12.46 -16.34
CA ILE A 172 -19.05 11.62 -16.74
C ILE A 172 -20.13 12.44 -17.49
N GLU A 173 -20.06 13.77 -17.45
CA GLU A 173 -20.94 14.69 -18.22
C GLU A 173 -20.42 14.85 -19.66
#